data_92895c93e24915bd9e7be9aa256ef55d
#
_entry.id   92895c93e24915bd9e7be9aa256ef55d
#
_cell.length_a   1.000
_cell.length_b   1.000
_cell.length_c   1.000
_cell.angle_alpha   90.00
_cell.angle_beta   90.00
_cell.angle_gamma   90.00
#
_symmetry.space_group_name_H-M   'P 1'
#
loop_
_entity.id
_entity.type
_entity.pdbx_description
1 polymer ?
#
loop_
_entity_poly.entity_id
_entity_poly.type
_entity_poly.pdbx_seq_one_letter_code
_entity_poly.pdbx_strand_id
1 'polypeptide(L)'
;MKKIYIFAAALLATASVAAQEPREVQMTLHNASSGGDVIPREIYGQFAEHLGRCIYGGIWVGEDSEIPNEQGYRVDVLEALRALKVPVLRWPGGCFADEYHWMDGIGPREKRPKMINTHWGGTVEDNSFGTHEFLNFCEMLGCEPYVSGNVGSGTVEELAKWVEYMTSEGDSPMARLRRQNGRDKAWKVKYLGVGN
;
A
#
# COMPACT_ATOMS: atom_id res chain seq x y z
N MET A 1 -13.17 -8.94 -70.92
CA MET A 1 -12.53 -10.12 -70.31
C MET A 1 -11.47 -9.80 -69.22
N LYS A 2 -11.33 -8.56 -68.76
CA LYS A 2 -10.31 -8.19 -67.74
C LYS A 2 -10.85 -8.12 -66.28
N LYS A 3 -12.16 -8.25 -66.04
CA LYS A 3 -12.77 -8.13 -64.72
C LYS A 3 -12.92 -9.43 -63.94
N ILE A 4 -12.77 -10.59 -64.59
CA ILE A 4 -12.94 -11.90 -63.94
C ILE A 4 -11.69 -12.35 -63.18
N TYR A 5 -10.50 -11.89 -63.59
CA TYR A 5 -9.24 -12.26 -62.99
C TYR A 5 -8.96 -11.58 -61.63
N ILE A 6 -9.59 -10.44 -61.37
CA ILE A 6 -9.39 -9.69 -60.13
C ILE A 6 -10.17 -10.35 -58.98
N PHE A 7 -11.33 -10.95 -59.26
CA PHE A 7 -12.11 -11.67 -58.27
C PHE A 7 -11.51 -13.03 -57.84
N ALA A 8 -10.87 -13.71 -58.78
CA ALA A 8 -10.20 -14.97 -58.45
C ALA A 8 -8.92 -14.78 -57.63
N ALA A 9 -8.20 -13.67 -57.82
CA ALA A 9 -7.02 -13.34 -56.99
C ALA A 9 -7.38 -12.90 -55.57
N ALA A 10 -8.53 -12.23 -55.39
CA ALA A 10 -9.01 -11.84 -54.05
C ALA A 10 -9.52 -13.03 -53.23
N LEU A 11 -10.11 -14.04 -53.86
CA LEU A 11 -10.56 -15.26 -53.16
C LEU A 11 -9.39 -16.18 -52.73
N LEU A 12 -8.27 -16.17 -53.48
CA LEU A 12 -7.07 -16.92 -53.13
C LEU A 12 -6.26 -16.28 -51.98
N ALA A 13 -6.39 -14.96 -51.78
CA ALA A 13 -5.68 -14.25 -50.70
C ALA A 13 -6.36 -14.43 -49.31
N THR A 14 -7.63 -14.83 -49.26
CA THR A 14 -8.35 -15.07 -47.99
C THR A 14 -8.25 -16.51 -47.48
N ALA A 15 -7.67 -17.42 -48.29
CA ALA A 15 -7.56 -18.84 -47.90
C ALA A 15 -6.28 -19.18 -47.14
N SER A 16 -5.38 -18.23 -46.89
CA SER A 16 -4.11 -18.47 -46.21
C SER A 16 -4.00 -17.87 -44.80
N VAL A 17 -5.13 -17.66 -44.11
CA VAL A 17 -5.09 -17.65 -42.67
C VAL A 17 -5.02 -19.10 -42.22
N ALA A 18 -3.81 -19.66 -42.27
CA ALA A 18 -3.56 -20.97 -41.69
C ALA A 18 -4.06 -20.92 -40.23
N ALA A 19 -5.05 -21.74 -39.94
CA ALA A 19 -5.42 -21.99 -38.58
C ALA A 19 -4.13 -22.41 -37.85
N GLN A 20 -3.67 -21.59 -36.91
CA GLN A 20 -2.55 -21.97 -36.04
C GLN A 20 -3.02 -23.22 -35.30
N GLU A 21 -2.31 -24.31 -35.55
CA GLU A 21 -2.51 -25.54 -34.77
C GLU A 21 -2.45 -25.19 -33.28
N PRO A 22 -3.39 -25.67 -32.47
CA PRO A 22 -3.36 -25.43 -31.04
C PRO A 22 -2.02 -25.93 -30.51
N ARG A 23 -1.22 -25.00 -29.97
CA ARG A 23 0.04 -25.37 -29.33
C ARG A 23 -0.28 -26.12 -28.06
N GLU A 24 -0.01 -27.40 -28.06
CA GLU A 24 -0.09 -28.22 -26.87
C GLU A 24 1.07 -27.84 -25.94
N VAL A 25 0.77 -27.27 -24.78
CA VAL A 25 1.77 -26.95 -23.75
C VAL A 25 1.63 -28.00 -22.66
N GLN A 26 2.64 -28.86 -22.54
CA GLN A 26 2.73 -29.80 -21.42
C GLN A 26 3.38 -29.09 -20.23
N MET A 27 2.64 -28.99 -19.13
CA MET A 27 3.15 -28.51 -17.86
C MET A 27 3.17 -29.67 -16.86
N THR A 28 4.35 -29.99 -16.35
CA THR A 28 4.50 -30.99 -15.30
C THR A 28 4.69 -30.29 -13.97
N LEU A 29 3.77 -30.48 -13.04
CA LEU A 29 3.90 -30.00 -11.67
C LEU A 29 4.55 -31.11 -10.83
N HIS A 30 5.76 -30.85 -10.36
CA HIS A 30 6.43 -31.73 -9.41
C HIS A 30 6.08 -31.24 -8.00
N ASN A 31 5.29 -32.04 -7.28
CA ASN A 31 5.10 -31.84 -5.84
C ASN A 31 6.34 -32.39 -5.11
N ALA A 32 7.39 -31.58 -5.02
CA ALA A 32 8.57 -31.94 -4.25
C ALA A 32 8.24 -31.81 -2.76
N SER A 33 7.98 -32.93 -2.12
CA SER A 33 7.68 -33.03 -0.70
C SER A 33 8.91 -32.83 0.23
N SER A 34 10.08 -32.52 -0.32
CA SER A 34 11.30 -32.37 0.49
C SER A 34 12.28 -31.36 -0.13
N GLY A 35 12.54 -30.28 0.59
CA GLY A 35 13.75 -29.46 0.41
C GLY A 35 13.69 -28.31 -0.58
N GLY A 36 12.52 -27.90 -1.06
CA GLY A 36 12.40 -26.66 -1.80
C GLY A 36 12.35 -25.44 -0.87
N ASP A 37 12.88 -24.31 -1.33
CA ASP A 37 12.77 -23.04 -0.62
C ASP A 37 11.29 -22.65 -0.48
N VAL A 38 10.89 -22.32 0.75
CA VAL A 38 9.56 -21.81 1.02
C VAL A 38 9.51 -20.36 0.58
N ILE A 39 8.60 -20.03 -0.33
CA ILE A 39 8.35 -18.63 -0.71
C ILE A 39 7.78 -17.92 0.51
N PRO A 40 8.47 -16.88 1.05
CA PRO A 40 7.96 -16.12 2.19
C PRO A 40 6.60 -15.50 1.86
N ARG A 41 5.66 -15.59 2.81
CA ARG A 41 4.30 -15.04 2.62
C ARG A 41 4.31 -13.52 2.40
N GLU A 42 5.33 -12.84 2.86
CA GLU A 42 5.53 -11.40 2.77
C GLU A 42 5.60 -10.91 1.31
N ILE A 43 5.96 -11.79 0.36
CA ILE A 43 5.93 -11.44 -1.09
C ILE A 43 4.53 -11.08 -1.57
N TYR A 44 3.48 -11.52 -0.88
CA TYR A 44 2.08 -11.20 -1.15
C TYR A 44 1.61 -9.95 -0.40
N GLY A 45 2.53 -9.18 0.16
CA GLY A 45 2.26 -7.91 0.81
C GLY A 45 1.64 -6.90 -0.16
N GLN A 46 0.96 -5.91 0.41
CA GLN A 46 0.32 -4.85 -0.34
C GLN A 46 0.99 -3.51 -0.05
N PHE A 47 0.76 -2.54 -0.91
CA PHE A 47 1.35 -1.23 -0.85
C PHE A 47 0.28 -0.15 -0.87
N ALA A 48 0.33 0.75 0.10
CA ALA A 48 -0.53 1.92 0.19
C ALA A 48 0.31 3.20 0.14
N GLU A 49 -0.07 4.11 -0.73
CA GLU A 49 0.58 5.40 -0.90
C GLU A 49 -0.44 6.53 -0.93
N HIS A 50 -0.04 7.72 -0.49
CA HIS A 50 -0.81 8.95 -0.69
C HIS A 50 -0.82 9.35 -2.17
N LEU A 51 -1.54 8.55 -2.96
CA LEU A 51 -1.66 8.65 -4.40
C LEU A 51 -3.14 8.54 -4.79
N GLY A 52 -3.67 9.55 -5.43
CA GLY A 52 -5.06 9.55 -5.88
C GLY A 52 -6.03 9.28 -4.73
N ARG A 53 -6.81 8.22 -4.83
CA ARG A 53 -7.77 7.79 -3.81
C ARG A 53 -7.34 6.56 -3.02
N CYS A 54 -6.06 6.25 -2.98
CA CYS A 54 -5.62 5.07 -2.23
C CYS A 54 -5.86 5.25 -0.72
N ILE A 55 -5.53 6.42 -0.17
CA ILE A 55 -5.74 6.71 1.25
C ILE A 55 -7.08 7.42 1.44
N TYR A 56 -7.20 8.70 1.07
CA TYR A 56 -8.41 9.49 1.30
C TYR A 56 -9.53 9.13 0.32
N GLY A 57 -10.68 8.70 0.86
CA GLY A 57 -11.80 8.15 0.09
C GLY A 57 -11.59 6.71 -0.41
N GLY A 58 -10.42 6.15 -0.14
CA GLY A 58 -10.07 4.74 -0.32
C GLY A 58 -10.05 4.01 1.02
N ILE A 59 -8.86 3.84 1.63
CA ILE A 59 -8.73 3.19 2.94
C ILE A 59 -9.42 4.02 4.03
N TRP A 60 -9.26 5.34 3.99
CA TRP A 60 -9.70 6.26 5.03
C TRP A 60 -10.78 7.23 4.54
N VAL A 61 -11.88 7.30 5.26
CA VAL A 61 -12.99 8.23 4.98
C VAL A 61 -13.33 9.11 6.18
N GLY A 62 -12.75 8.84 7.34
CA GLY A 62 -13.09 9.51 8.60
C GLY A 62 -14.31 8.90 9.28
N GLU A 63 -14.38 9.06 10.62
CA GLU A 63 -15.41 8.43 11.44
C GLU A 63 -16.80 9.01 11.18
N ASP A 64 -16.87 10.31 10.84
CA ASP A 64 -18.14 11.04 10.60
C ASP A 64 -18.63 10.91 9.14
N SER A 65 -17.99 10.08 8.32
CA SER A 65 -18.36 9.88 6.92
C SER A 65 -19.69 9.14 6.78
N GLU A 66 -20.51 9.55 5.79
CA GLU A 66 -21.70 8.78 5.37
C GLU A 66 -21.35 7.46 4.66
N ILE A 67 -20.10 7.33 4.17
CA ILE A 67 -19.60 6.07 3.60
C ILE A 67 -19.45 5.06 4.74
N PRO A 68 -19.96 3.82 4.60
CA PRO A 68 -19.84 2.79 5.60
C PRO A 68 -18.38 2.60 6.03
N ASN A 69 -18.14 2.82 7.34
CA ASN A 69 -16.79 2.75 7.89
C ASN A 69 -16.79 2.10 9.28
N GLU A 70 -15.64 1.52 9.63
CA GLU A 70 -15.31 1.04 10.97
C GLU A 70 -14.16 1.90 11.49
N GLN A 71 -14.45 2.79 12.46
CA GLN A 71 -13.47 3.75 13.03
C GLN A 71 -12.79 4.65 11.96
N GLY A 72 -13.53 5.05 10.93
CA GLY A 72 -13.01 5.86 9.82
C GLY A 72 -12.41 5.08 8.66
N TYR A 73 -12.20 3.77 8.81
CA TYR A 73 -11.73 2.90 7.73
C TYR A 73 -12.90 2.37 6.91
N ARG A 74 -12.82 2.49 5.62
CA ARG A 74 -13.87 2.08 4.71
C ARG A 74 -14.10 0.57 4.76
N VAL A 75 -15.33 0.14 5.07
CA VAL A 75 -15.66 -1.26 5.38
C VAL A 75 -15.39 -2.19 4.20
N ASP A 76 -15.81 -1.82 2.99
CA ASP A 76 -15.61 -2.66 1.80
C ASP A 76 -14.13 -2.90 1.48
N VAL A 77 -13.26 -1.90 1.70
CA VAL A 77 -11.82 -2.03 1.54
C VAL A 77 -11.23 -2.91 2.65
N LEU A 78 -11.63 -2.67 3.89
CA LEU A 78 -11.18 -3.44 5.05
C LEU A 78 -11.52 -4.93 4.90
N GLU A 79 -12.75 -5.25 4.50
CA GLU A 79 -13.21 -6.62 4.28
C GLU A 79 -12.48 -7.30 3.11
N ALA A 80 -12.27 -6.57 2.00
CA ALA A 80 -11.52 -7.10 0.86
C ALA A 80 -10.08 -7.46 1.24
N LEU A 81 -9.40 -6.58 1.98
CA LEU A 81 -8.01 -6.83 2.42
C LEU A 81 -7.94 -7.95 3.48
N ARG A 82 -8.94 -8.07 4.36
CA ARG A 82 -9.08 -9.22 5.29
C ARG A 82 -9.24 -10.53 4.52
N ALA A 83 -10.09 -10.54 3.49
CA ALA A 83 -10.32 -11.72 2.64
C ALA A 83 -9.05 -12.15 1.89
N LEU A 84 -8.24 -11.18 1.44
CA LEU A 84 -6.93 -11.43 0.82
C LEU A 84 -5.90 -11.95 1.81
N LYS A 85 -6.14 -11.85 3.12
CA LYS A 85 -5.18 -12.23 4.17
C LYS A 85 -3.81 -11.56 3.98
N VAL A 86 -3.84 -10.26 3.71
CA VAL A 86 -2.63 -9.46 3.46
C VAL A 86 -1.61 -9.69 4.56
N PRO A 87 -0.40 -10.16 4.26
CA PRO A 87 0.61 -10.46 5.30
C PRO A 87 1.38 -9.22 5.75
N VAL A 88 1.59 -8.28 4.87
CA VAL A 88 2.34 -7.02 5.11
C VAL A 88 1.68 -5.90 4.35
N LEU A 89 1.53 -4.75 4.98
CA LEU A 89 1.08 -3.52 4.33
C LEU A 89 2.16 -2.46 4.47
N ARG A 90 2.60 -1.89 3.33
CA ARG A 90 3.58 -0.80 3.26
C ARG A 90 2.89 0.55 3.15
N TRP A 91 3.43 1.56 3.87
CA TRP A 91 2.97 2.96 3.89
C TRP A 91 4.12 3.87 4.35
N PRO A 92 4.18 5.20 4.11
CA PRO A 92 3.18 6.07 3.49
C PRO A 92 3.28 6.15 1.97
N GLY A 93 4.24 5.49 1.37
CA GLY A 93 4.44 5.53 -0.06
C GLY A 93 5.76 4.95 -0.49
N GLY A 94 5.95 5.11 -1.72
CA GLY A 94 6.99 5.34 -2.64
C GLY A 94 7.53 6.77 -2.57
N CYS A 95 7.38 7.52 -3.69
CA CYS A 95 7.90 8.90 -3.77
C CYS A 95 7.36 9.82 -2.66
N PHE A 96 6.11 9.64 -2.25
CA PHE A 96 5.53 10.43 -1.15
C PHE A 96 6.26 10.22 0.18
N ALA A 97 6.85 9.04 0.43
CA ALA A 97 7.60 8.80 1.66
C ALA A 97 8.78 9.77 1.84
N ASP A 98 9.39 10.23 0.74
CA ASP A 98 10.55 11.11 0.75
C ASP A 98 10.21 12.59 1.01
N GLU A 99 8.93 12.95 1.10
CA GLU A 99 8.45 14.27 1.51
C GLU A 99 7.55 14.26 2.75
N TYR A 100 7.22 13.06 3.27
CA TYR A 100 6.32 12.92 4.41
C TYR A 100 7.03 13.11 5.76
N HIS A 101 6.61 14.10 6.52
CA HIS A 101 7.06 14.33 7.89
C HIS A 101 6.07 13.72 8.89
N TRP A 102 6.45 12.62 9.52
CA TRP A 102 5.55 11.81 10.34
C TRP A 102 4.91 12.53 11.52
N MET A 103 5.59 13.57 12.07
CA MET A 103 5.04 14.38 13.16
C MET A 103 3.80 15.18 12.73
N ASP A 104 3.65 15.47 11.45
CA ASP A 104 2.47 16.16 10.91
C ASP A 104 1.23 15.25 10.92
N GLY A 105 1.43 13.94 10.96
CA GLY A 105 0.36 12.94 10.98
C GLY A 105 0.03 12.37 12.36
N ILE A 106 0.40 13.05 13.46
CA ILE A 106 0.09 12.62 14.83
C ILE A 106 -0.63 13.71 15.64
N GLY A 107 -1.16 13.34 16.80
CA GLY A 107 -1.94 14.23 17.65
C GLY A 107 -3.37 14.49 17.13
N PRO A 108 -4.08 15.49 17.68
CA PRO A 108 -5.46 15.81 17.30
C PRO A 108 -5.55 16.17 15.81
N ARG A 109 -6.43 15.49 15.07
CA ARG A 109 -6.53 15.60 13.59
C ARG A 109 -6.80 17.03 13.12
N GLU A 110 -7.62 17.76 13.85
CA GLU A 110 -7.98 19.15 13.53
C GLU A 110 -6.81 20.15 13.67
N LYS A 111 -5.71 19.72 14.31
CA LYS A 111 -4.50 20.53 14.52
C LYS A 111 -3.34 20.12 13.62
N ARG A 112 -3.51 19.03 12.86
CA ARG A 112 -2.46 18.55 11.98
C ARG A 112 -2.25 19.52 10.83
N PRO A 113 -1.00 19.87 10.48
CA PRO A 113 -0.73 20.74 9.36
C PRO A 113 -1.11 20.07 8.04
N LYS A 114 -1.45 20.88 7.05
CA LYS A 114 -1.69 20.43 5.69
C LYS A 114 -0.43 20.61 4.87
N MET A 115 -0.21 19.71 3.93
CA MET A 115 0.89 19.79 2.98
C MET A 115 0.40 19.63 1.54
N ILE A 116 1.21 20.04 0.58
CA ILE A 116 0.97 19.76 -0.83
C ILE A 116 1.73 18.51 -1.21
N ASN A 117 1.00 17.54 -1.76
CA ASN A 117 1.60 16.35 -2.33
C ASN A 117 2.23 16.71 -3.70
N THR A 118 3.53 16.92 -3.74
CA THR A 118 4.22 17.41 -4.93
C THR A 118 4.40 16.34 -5.99
N HIS A 119 4.42 15.06 -5.60
CA HIS A 119 4.59 13.94 -6.51
C HIS A 119 3.30 13.56 -7.22
N TRP A 120 2.15 13.64 -6.51
CA TRP A 120 0.91 13.08 -7.01
C TRP A 120 -0.21 14.13 -7.12
N GLY A 121 -0.15 14.91 -8.20
CA GLY A 121 -1.23 15.79 -8.61
C GLY A 121 -1.32 17.14 -7.90
N GLY A 122 -0.38 17.50 -7.04
CA GLY A 122 -0.40 18.79 -6.30
C GLY A 122 -1.60 18.91 -5.36
N THR A 123 -2.13 17.79 -4.88
CA THR A 123 -3.29 17.76 -3.98
C THR A 123 -2.91 18.15 -2.56
N VAL A 124 -3.88 18.65 -1.81
CA VAL A 124 -3.69 18.95 -0.38
C VAL A 124 -3.87 17.66 0.42
N GLU A 125 -2.84 17.27 1.14
CA GLU A 125 -2.89 16.23 2.17
C GLU A 125 -3.23 16.87 3.50
N ASP A 126 -4.29 16.44 4.15
CA ASP A 126 -4.75 17.01 5.43
C ASP A 126 -4.16 16.31 6.65
N ASN A 127 -3.36 15.28 6.42
CA ASN A 127 -2.73 14.45 7.44
C ASN A 127 -3.71 13.77 8.43
N SER A 128 -5.00 13.66 8.07
CA SER A 128 -6.00 12.98 8.90
C SER A 128 -5.74 11.47 9.01
N PHE A 129 -4.99 10.91 8.08
CA PHE A 129 -4.47 9.54 8.12
C PHE A 129 -2.95 9.59 8.33
N GLY A 130 -2.50 9.19 9.50
CA GLY A 130 -1.08 9.21 9.89
C GLY A 130 -0.66 7.93 10.60
N THR A 131 0.33 8.03 11.47
CA THR A 131 0.95 6.87 12.14
C THR A 131 -0.07 6.01 12.89
N HIS A 132 -0.94 6.63 13.70
CA HIS A 132 -1.95 5.91 14.48
C HIS A 132 -2.95 5.22 13.58
N GLU A 133 -3.48 5.92 12.61
CA GLU A 133 -4.47 5.40 11.67
C GLU A 133 -3.89 4.24 10.88
N PHE A 134 -2.66 4.36 10.38
CA PHE A 134 -2.02 3.28 9.64
C PHE A 134 -1.76 2.03 10.49
N LEU A 135 -1.15 2.21 11.66
CA LEU A 135 -0.79 1.06 12.51
C LEU A 135 -2.01 0.38 13.10
N ASN A 136 -3.06 1.13 13.46
CA ASN A 136 -4.35 0.57 13.88
C ASN A 136 -5.02 -0.19 12.73
N PHE A 137 -4.95 0.31 11.50
CA PHE A 137 -5.45 -0.41 10.33
C PHE A 137 -4.73 -1.76 10.14
N CYS A 138 -3.42 -1.79 10.31
CA CYS A 138 -2.66 -3.04 10.27
C CYS A 138 -3.09 -4.02 11.38
N GLU A 139 -3.36 -3.54 12.61
CA GLU A 139 -3.90 -4.36 13.70
C GLU A 139 -5.28 -4.93 13.34
N MET A 140 -6.17 -4.13 12.76
CA MET A 140 -7.49 -4.58 12.32
C MET A 140 -7.44 -5.61 11.20
N LEU A 141 -6.47 -5.51 10.31
CA LEU A 141 -6.22 -6.48 9.24
C LEU A 141 -5.51 -7.74 9.73
N GLY A 142 -4.82 -7.67 10.86
CA GLY A 142 -3.93 -8.74 11.33
C GLY A 142 -2.69 -8.92 10.46
N CYS A 143 -2.19 -7.83 9.86
CA CYS A 143 -0.99 -7.82 9.02
C CYS A 143 0.18 -7.10 9.69
N GLU A 144 1.39 -7.39 9.22
CA GLU A 144 2.59 -6.68 9.67
C GLU A 144 2.68 -5.30 8.98
N PRO A 145 2.94 -4.21 9.72
CA PRO A 145 3.23 -2.93 9.12
C PRO A 145 4.65 -2.90 8.52
N TYR A 146 4.77 -2.29 7.36
CA TYR A 146 6.05 -1.88 6.79
C TYR A 146 6.03 -0.37 6.61
N VAL A 147 6.81 0.34 7.42
CA VAL A 147 6.87 1.81 7.41
C VAL A 147 8.07 2.26 6.60
N SER A 148 7.83 3.09 5.58
CA SER A 148 8.90 3.71 4.78
C SER A 148 9.27 5.07 5.36
N GLY A 149 10.53 5.24 5.79
CA GLY A 149 11.03 6.48 6.35
C GLY A 149 11.37 7.52 5.29
N ASN A 150 11.29 8.79 5.67
CA ASN A 150 11.68 9.90 4.82
C ASN A 150 13.20 10.12 4.88
N VAL A 151 13.88 9.81 3.77
CA VAL A 151 15.32 10.11 3.60
C VAL A 151 15.58 11.13 2.48
N GLY A 152 14.52 11.64 1.85
CA GLY A 152 14.58 12.69 0.84
C GLY A 152 14.69 14.09 1.48
N SER A 153 13.67 14.49 2.22
CA SER A 153 13.61 15.79 2.92
C SER A 153 13.75 15.69 4.44
N GLY A 154 13.56 14.49 5.01
CA GLY A 154 13.71 14.23 6.44
C GLY A 154 15.14 14.04 6.89
N THR A 155 15.32 13.93 8.19
CA THR A 155 16.63 13.70 8.83
C THR A 155 16.70 12.29 9.44
N VAL A 156 17.91 11.80 9.66
CA VAL A 156 18.15 10.54 10.39
C VAL A 156 17.53 10.60 11.79
N GLU A 157 17.65 11.75 12.45
CA GLU A 157 17.06 11.98 13.79
C GLU A 157 15.52 11.89 13.74
N GLU A 158 14.89 12.45 12.71
CA GLU A 158 13.45 12.37 12.55
C GLU A 158 12.98 10.92 12.40
N LEU A 159 13.65 10.13 11.57
CA LEU A 159 13.34 8.71 11.42
C LEU A 159 13.59 7.93 12.72
N ALA A 160 14.69 8.19 13.42
CA ALA A 160 14.99 7.55 14.71
C ALA A 160 13.90 7.85 15.76
N LYS A 161 13.43 9.09 15.82
CA LYS A 161 12.32 9.51 16.69
C LYS A 161 11.00 8.79 16.32
N TRP A 162 10.77 8.59 15.02
CA TRP A 162 9.57 7.86 14.58
C TRP A 162 9.62 6.40 15.02
N VAL A 163 10.75 5.74 14.87
CA VAL A 163 10.95 4.37 15.38
C VAL A 163 10.72 4.33 16.89
N GLU A 164 11.32 5.25 17.65
CA GLU A 164 11.11 5.36 19.09
C GLU A 164 9.64 5.56 19.45
N TYR A 165 8.95 6.46 18.73
CA TYR A 165 7.52 6.71 18.93
C TYR A 165 6.68 5.46 18.76
N MET A 166 6.92 4.69 17.71
CA MET A 166 6.15 3.50 17.40
C MET A 166 6.47 2.33 18.33
N THR A 167 7.73 2.14 18.71
CA THR A 167 8.21 0.86 19.25
C THR A 167 8.72 0.89 20.68
N SER A 168 8.98 2.05 21.27
CA SER A 168 9.50 2.12 22.64
C SER A 168 8.42 1.85 23.68
N GLU A 169 8.65 0.86 24.55
CA GLU A 169 7.80 0.57 25.72
C GLU A 169 8.24 1.38 26.96
N GLY A 170 9.44 1.93 26.96
CA GLY A 170 10.01 2.67 28.08
C GLY A 170 9.41 4.06 28.30
N ASP A 171 9.99 4.79 29.24
CA ASP A 171 9.64 6.20 29.51
C ASP A 171 10.57 7.16 28.75
N SER A 172 10.60 6.99 27.43
CA SER A 172 11.34 7.86 26.53
C SER A 172 10.51 9.04 26.06
N PRO A 173 11.10 10.13 25.53
CA PRO A 173 10.36 11.30 25.06
C PRO A 173 9.29 10.95 24.04
N MET A 174 9.61 10.13 23.05
CA MET A 174 8.66 9.79 21.99
C MET A 174 7.62 8.78 22.46
N ALA A 175 7.94 7.88 23.39
CA ALA A 175 6.96 7.02 24.04
C ALA A 175 5.96 7.81 24.88
N ARG A 176 6.42 8.85 25.59
CA ARG A 176 5.53 9.78 26.30
C ARG A 176 4.59 10.53 25.34
N LEU A 177 5.13 11.02 24.23
CA LEU A 177 4.32 11.69 23.21
C LEU A 177 3.27 10.75 22.59
N ARG A 178 3.62 9.48 22.33
CA ARG A 178 2.64 8.49 21.88
C ARG A 178 1.49 8.31 22.88
N ARG A 179 1.82 8.21 24.17
CA ARG A 179 0.82 8.09 25.24
C ARG A 179 -0.06 9.34 25.34
N GLN A 180 0.52 10.53 25.21
CA GLN A 180 -0.24 11.78 25.16
C GLN A 180 -1.19 11.83 23.98
N ASN A 181 -0.83 11.19 22.86
CA ASN A 181 -1.66 11.05 21.67
C ASN A 181 -2.64 9.86 21.73
N GLY A 182 -2.86 9.28 22.93
CA GLY A 182 -3.91 8.29 23.18
C GLY A 182 -3.51 6.82 22.98
N ARG A 183 -2.23 6.53 22.80
CA ARG A 183 -1.76 5.13 22.64
C ARG A 183 -0.74 4.76 23.73
N ASP A 184 -1.13 3.97 24.69
CA ASP A 184 -0.26 3.55 25.79
C ASP A 184 0.81 2.54 25.32
N LYS A 185 0.35 1.45 24.70
CA LYS A 185 1.25 0.37 24.25
C LYS A 185 1.93 0.71 22.93
N ALA A 186 3.20 0.33 22.82
CA ALA A 186 3.90 0.36 21.53
C ALA A 186 3.25 -0.59 20.52
N TRP A 187 3.41 -0.28 19.25
CA TRP A 187 3.08 -1.22 18.20
C TRP A 187 4.25 -2.17 17.94
N LYS A 188 3.93 -3.31 17.37
CA LYS A 188 4.94 -4.22 16.84
C LYS A 188 5.20 -3.83 15.38
N VAL A 189 6.32 -3.18 15.13
CA VAL A 189 6.75 -2.82 13.78
C VAL A 189 7.92 -3.75 13.40
N LYS A 190 7.66 -4.67 12.49
CA LYS A 190 8.65 -5.67 12.08
C LYS A 190 9.53 -5.18 10.94
N TYR A 191 8.97 -4.35 10.06
CA TYR A 191 9.65 -3.89 8.86
C TYR A 191 9.72 -2.37 8.82
N LEU A 192 10.91 -1.87 8.55
CA LEU A 192 11.19 -0.45 8.37
C LEU A 192 12.03 -0.26 7.11
N GLY A 193 11.56 0.58 6.20
CA GLY A 193 12.32 1.05 5.05
C GLY A 193 13.12 2.29 5.43
N VAL A 194 14.41 2.28 5.14
CA VAL A 194 15.27 3.47 5.23
C VAL A 194 15.26 4.14 3.86
N GLY A 195 14.16 4.87 3.60
CA GLY A 195 13.83 5.43 2.31
C GLY A 195 12.81 4.62 1.52
N ASN A 196 12.50 5.15 0.34
CA ASN A 196 11.65 4.49 -0.64
C ASN A 196 12.43 3.44 -1.45
#